data_606883b564652433d1c0c3a1e916bb84
#
_entry.id   606883b564652433d1c0c3a1e916bb84
#
_cell.length_a   1.000
_cell.length_b   1.000
_cell.length_c   1.000
_cell.angle_alpha   90.00
_cell.angle_beta   90.00
_cell.angle_gamma   90.00
#
_symmetry.space_group_name_H-M   'P 1'
#
loop_
_entity.id
_entity.type
_entity.pdbx_description
1 polymer ?
#
loop_
_entity_poly.entity_id
_entity_poly.type
_entity_poly.pdbx_seq_one_letter_code
_entity_poly.pdbx_strand_id
1 'polypeptide(L)'
;MKKLITVLFVFAIGLSLIPLRSFATDVSIEVLPTMTTQSVTENRIWVGTFQIVWNEILENIVKAPIKFVGFNSKMATDLNKKEFTKNNIDISAYYTKSGIVSPKLKKEIEKGIKKKFHEKSDILDMFDFSYQPNKLFVYAMLKKDFQFLSAFDKLPQGYFGKNRKPVQYFGIKDNSNSKLYKNVHVMFYNNDKDFAVKLYTKGKDEVLLYRTNNNETFAKSFADINQKEKNYKGNKNFVKDDTLMIPNINLYKVTNFGELEGHNIANTNFRIDKTIETVDFKMNNEGIKLKSEAAAMVRCTCLEPIRGRSFSFNDNFVIFLIEKGQKVPYFAMRVHDVVSINKTGRK
;
A
#
# COMPACT_ATOMS: atom_id res chain seq x y z
N MET A 1 -58.50 12.78 -66.94
CA MET A 1 -57.94 13.61 -65.87
C MET A 1 -57.57 12.69 -64.66
N LYS A 2 -56.30 12.30 -64.54
CA LYS A 2 -55.82 11.43 -63.44
C LYS A 2 -55.21 12.33 -62.36
N LYS A 3 -55.78 12.28 -61.15
CA LYS A 3 -55.22 12.99 -59.97
C LYS A 3 -54.06 12.17 -59.40
N LEU A 4 -52.88 12.80 -59.37
CA LEU A 4 -51.69 12.28 -58.75
C LEU A 4 -51.77 12.61 -57.23
N ILE A 5 -51.77 11.59 -56.33
CA ILE A 5 -51.70 11.75 -54.88
C ILE A 5 -50.25 11.59 -54.52
N THR A 6 -49.60 12.65 -54.06
CA THR A 6 -48.26 12.67 -53.56
C THR A 6 -48.31 12.31 -52.05
N VAL A 7 -47.77 11.14 -51.64
CA VAL A 7 -47.66 10.76 -50.29
C VAL A 7 -46.31 11.23 -49.76
N LEU A 8 -46.33 12.15 -48.81
CA LEU A 8 -45.15 12.65 -48.11
C LEU A 8 -44.81 11.71 -46.97
N PHE A 9 -43.72 10.97 -47.12
CA PHE A 9 -43.13 10.18 -45.99
C PHE A 9 -42.29 11.10 -45.12
N VAL A 10 -42.77 11.40 -43.93
CA VAL A 10 -41.98 12.07 -42.89
C VAL A 10 -41.17 11.01 -42.15
N PHE A 11 -39.86 10.97 -42.41
CA PHE A 11 -38.93 10.18 -41.60
C PHE A 11 -38.67 10.91 -40.28
N ALA A 12 -39.28 10.48 -39.21
CA ALA A 12 -38.91 10.88 -37.83
C ALA A 12 -37.62 10.14 -37.43
N ILE A 13 -36.48 10.82 -37.52
CA ILE A 13 -35.23 10.32 -36.94
C ILE A 13 -35.35 10.47 -35.45
N GLY A 14 -35.70 9.39 -34.75
CA GLY A 14 -35.61 9.29 -33.32
C GLY A 14 -34.14 9.28 -32.89
N LEU A 15 -33.59 10.43 -32.46
CA LEU A 15 -32.34 10.46 -31.69
C LEU A 15 -32.59 9.77 -30.35
N SER A 16 -32.25 8.51 -30.25
CA SER A 16 -32.09 7.85 -28.99
C SER A 16 -30.89 8.48 -28.26
N LEU A 17 -31.14 9.33 -27.29
CA LEU A 17 -30.17 9.75 -26.29
C LEU A 17 -29.68 8.50 -25.51
N ILE A 18 -28.63 7.86 -25.99
CA ILE A 18 -27.89 6.89 -25.25
C ILE A 18 -27.28 7.67 -24.07
N PRO A 19 -27.64 7.42 -22.82
CA PRO A 19 -26.96 8.05 -21.69
C PRO A 19 -25.49 7.64 -21.80
N LEU A 20 -24.59 8.60 -22.02
CA LEU A 20 -23.17 8.42 -21.78
C LEU A 20 -23.03 7.99 -20.32
N ARG A 21 -22.95 6.69 -20.07
CA ARG A 21 -22.42 6.18 -18.81
C ARG A 21 -21.00 6.73 -18.73
N SER A 22 -20.81 7.74 -17.91
CA SER A 22 -19.51 8.12 -17.43
C SER A 22 -18.89 6.85 -16.86
N PHE A 23 -17.97 6.24 -17.59
CA PHE A 23 -17.05 5.26 -17.04
C PHE A 23 -16.28 6.03 -15.97
N ALA A 24 -16.72 5.90 -14.72
CA ALA A 24 -15.87 6.22 -13.60
C ALA A 24 -14.60 5.38 -13.84
N THR A 25 -13.49 6.05 -14.18
CA THR A 25 -12.18 5.42 -14.28
C THR A 25 -11.96 4.73 -12.94
N ASP A 26 -12.05 3.41 -12.95
CA ASP A 26 -11.77 2.60 -11.78
C ASP A 26 -10.29 2.86 -11.47
N VAL A 27 -10.04 3.67 -10.44
CA VAL A 27 -8.67 4.08 -10.10
C VAL A 27 -7.97 2.83 -9.64
N SER A 28 -7.18 2.24 -10.53
CA SER A 28 -6.47 1.00 -10.28
C SER A 28 -5.45 1.20 -9.15
N ILE A 29 -5.40 0.25 -8.24
CA ILE A 29 -4.34 0.16 -7.22
C ILE A 29 -3.42 -0.98 -7.65
N GLU A 30 -2.14 -0.67 -7.83
CA GLU A 30 -1.13 -1.63 -8.24
C GLU A 30 -0.27 -2.05 -7.06
N VAL A 31 0.00 -3.35 -6.94
CA VAL A 31 0.98 -3.87 -5.98
C VAL A 31 2.25 -4.20 -6.75
N LEU A 32 3.36 -3.60 -6.33
CA LEU A 32 4.64 -3.70 -6.99
C LEU A 32 5.48 -4.84 -6.38
N PRO A 33 6.25 -5.59 -7.18
CA PRO A 33 7.08 -6.68 -6.67
C PRO A 33 8.32 -6.17 -5.91
N THR A 34 8.85 -4.99 -6.26
CA THR A 34 10.03 -4.37 -5.62
C THR A 34 9.86 -2.87 -5.46
N MET A 35 10.65 -2.26 -4.57
CA MET A 35 10.70 -0.80 -4.41
C MET A 35 11.28 -0.06 -5.62
N THR A 36 12.05 -0.76 -6.45
CA THR A 36 12.69 -0.20 -7.66
C THR A 36 11.82 -0.34 -8.91
N THR A 37 10.69 -1.04 -8.83
CA THR A 37 9.76 -1.19 -9.96
C THR A 37 9.18 0.15 -10.38
N GLN A 38 9.32 0.49 -11.67
CA GLN A 38 8.67 1.64 -12.29
C GLN A 38 7.19 1.35 -12.50
N SER A 39 6.34 2.34 -12.29
CA SER A 39 4.91 2.24 -12.54
C SER A 39 4.35 3.59 -12.94
N VAL A 40 3.39 3.56 -13.85
CA VAL A 40 2.56 4.72 -14.24
C VAL A 40 1.29 4.83 -13.40
N THR A 41 0.95 3.77 -12.64
CA THR A 41 -0.22 3.76 -11.76
C THR A 41 0.02 4.69 -10.57
N GLU A 42 -0.91 5.61 -10.35
CA GLU A 42 -0.78 6.65 -9.34
C GLU A 42 -0.96 6.12 -7.92
N ASN A 43 -1.97 5.24 -7.67
CA ASN A 43 -2.09 4.53 -6.41
C ASN A 43 -1.31 3.22 -6.50
N ARG A 44 -0.26 3.08 -5.73
CA ARG A 44 0.55 1.87 -5.74
C ARG A 44 1.11 1.54 -4.37
N ILE A 45 1.43 0.27 -4.20
CA ILE A 45 1.85 -0.32 -2.93
C ILE A 45 3.03 -1.24 -3.18
N TRP A 46 3.91 -1.35 -2.23
CA TRP A 46 4.90 -2.40 -2.10
C TRP A 46 4.93 -2.91 -0.67
N VAL A 47 5.02 -4.23 -0.51
CA VAL A 47 5.20 -4.90 0.78
C VAL A 47 6.32 -5.92 0.66
N GLY A 48 7.16 -6.02 1.69
CA GLY A 48 8.29 -6.96 1.69
C GLY A 48 7.92 -8.45 1.70
N THR A 49 6.64 -8.79 1.83
CA THR A 49 6.17 -10.18 1.96
C THR A 49 6.50 -11.04 0.75
N PHE A 50 6.21 -10.55 -0.46
CA PHE A 50 6.50 -11.29 -1.69
C PHE A 50 8.00 -11.46 -1.92
N GLN A 51 8.81 -10.45 -1.59
CA GLN A 51 10.27 -10.56 -1.63
C GLN A 51 10.80 -11.65 -0.67
N ILE A 52 10.20 -11.80 0.52
CA ILE A 52 10.56 -12.88 1.45
C ILE A 52 10.24 -14.25 0.84
N VAL A 53 9.07 -14.41 0.19
CA VAL A 53 8.72 -15.64 -0.55
C VAL A 53 9.73 -15.94 -1.64
N TRP A 54 10.07 -14.94 -2.45
CA TRP A 54 11.06 -15.07 -3.53
C TRP A 54 12.43 -15.50 -3.02
N ASN A 55 12.91 -14.87 -1.95
CA ASN A 55 14.19 -15.23 -1.33
C ASN A 55 14.19 -16.67 -0.81
N GLU A 56 13.07 -17.14 -0.25
CA GLU A 56 12.93 -18.52 0.21
C GLU A 56 13.07 -19.52 -0.94
N ILE A 57 12.46 -19.24 -2.09
CA ILE A 57 12.58 -20.07 -3.30
C ILE A 57 14.04 -20.05 -3.80
N LEU A 58 14.62 -18.86 -3.90
CA LEU A 58 15.97 -18.66 -4.41
C LEU A 58 17.03 -19.34 -3.54
N GLU A 59 16.94 -19.22 -2.22
CA GLU A 59 17.98 -19.68 -1.28
C GLU A 59 17.86 -21.17 -0.95
N ASN A 60 16.62 -21.65 -0.75
CA ASN A 60 16.39 -22.98 -0.18
C ASN A 60 15.96 -24.03 -1.22
N ILE A 61 15.42 -23.59 -2.36
CA ILE A 61 14.90 -24.49 -3.40
C ILE A 61 15.80 -24.48 -4.63
N VAL A 62 15.95 -23.31 -5.28
CA VAL A 62 16.74 -23.18 -6.52
C VAL A 62 18.23 -23.12 -6.23
N LYS A 63 18.63 -22.49 -5.11
CA LYS A 63 20.02 -22.26 -4.66
C LYS A 63 20.86 -21.46 -5.66
N ALA A 64 20.20 -20.65 -6.47
CA ALA A 64 20.80 -19.76 -7.48
C ALA A 64 19.81 -18.65 -7.84
N PRO A 65 20.25 -17.55 -8.48
CA PRO A 65 19.34 -16.56 -9.04
C PRO A 65 18.32 -17.20 -9.99
N ILE A 66 17.03 -16.92 -9.78
CA ILE A 66 15.95 -17.52 -10.55
C ILE A 66 15.95 -16.95 -11.96
N LYS A 67 16.06 -17.84 -12.95
CA LYS A 67 15.93 -17.56 -14.38
C LYS A 67 14.90 -18.49 -14.98
N PHE A 68 14.16 -18.04 -15.97
CA PHE A 68 13.17 -18.86 -16.67
C PHE A 68 13.70 -19.42 -17.99
N VAL A 69 13.22 -20.59 -18.36
CA VAL A 69 13.57 -21.20 -19.64
C VAL A 69 12.84 -20.45 -20.77
N GLY A 70 13.61 -19.90 -21.72
CA GLY A 70 13.05 -19.20 -22.88
C GLY A 70 12.37 -17.86 -22.59
N PHE A 71 12.46 -17.34 -21.35
CA PHE A 71 11.84 -16.08 -20.97
C PHE A 71 12.75 -15.23 -20.07
N ASN A 72 12.96 -13.97 -20.46
CA ASN A 72 13.76 -13.02 -19.71
C ASN A 72 12.84 -12.05 -18.92
N SER A 73 12.60 -12.36 -17.66
CA SER A 73 11.77 -11.54 -16.77
C SER A 73 12.59 -10.44 -16.08
N LYS A 74 12.20 -9.19 -16.31
CA LYS A 74 12.74 -8.06 -15.56
C LYS A 74 12.37 -8.14 -14.10
N MET A 75 11.13 -8.55 -13.79
CA MET A 75 10.62 -8.71 -12.42
C MET A 75 11.46 -9.75 -11.66
N ALA A 76 11.74 -10.92 -12.23
CA ALA A 76 12.60 -11.92 -11.62
C ALA A 76 14.04 -11.39 -11.39
N THR A 77 14.58 -10.65 -12.37
CA THR A 77 15.91 -10.02 -12.26
C THR A 77 15.96 -9.02 -11.10
N ASP A 78 14.93 -8.19 -10.92
CA ASP A 78 14.86 -7.22 -9.82
C ASP A 78 14.68 -7.92 -8.47
N LEU A 79 13.81 -8.91 -8.37
CA LEU A 79 13.60 -9.71 -7.15
C LEU A 79 14.87 -10.48 -6.73
N ASN A 80 15.68 -10.93 -7.68
CA ASN A 80 16.96 -11.63 -7.40
C ASN A 80 18.00 -10.73 -6.70
N LYS A 81 17.83 -9.40 -6.71
CA LYS A 81 18.71 -8.46 -5.99
C LYS A 81 18.55 -8.55 -4.48
N LYS A 82 17.46 -9.14 -3.99
CA LYS A 82 17.17 -9.33 -2.56
C LYS A 82 17.22 -8.03 -1.77
N GLU A 83 16.64 -6.95 -2.31
CA GLU A 83 16.65 -5.62 -1.70
C GLU A 83 15.95 -5.58 -0.33
N PHE A 84 15.06 -6.53 -0.06
CA PHE A 84 14.43 -6.75 1.24
C PHE A 84 14.63 -8.19 1.69
N THR A 85 15.01 -8.39 2.96
CA THR A 85 15.28 -9.70 3.54
C THR A 85 14.67 -9.85 4.93
N LYS A 86 14.70 -11.05 5.48
CA LYS A 86 14.29 -11.33 6.88
C LYS A 86 15.07 -10.50 7.92
N ASN A 87 16.25 -9.98 7.59
CA ASN A 87 17.06 -9.14 8.48
C ASN A 87 16.55 -7.68 8.56
N ASN A 88 15.66 -7.28 7.65
CA ASN A 88 15.10 -5.93 7.62
C ASN A 88 13.82 -5.78 8.46
N ILE A 89 13.38 -6.85 9.11
CA ILE A 89 12.16 -6.89 9.91
C ILE A 89 12.31 -7.84 11.10
N ASP A 90 11.70 -7.48 12.23
CA ASP A 90 11.72 -8.31 13.43
C ASP A 90 11.10 -9.69 13.17
N ILE A 91 11.75 -10.74 13.68
CA ILE A 91 11.29 -12.11 13.50
C ILE A 91 9.85 -12.33 14.00
N SER A 92 9.39 -11.57 14.99
CA SER A 92 8.01 -11.66 15.48
C SER A 92 6.96 -11.20 14.46
N ALA A 93 7.35 -10.37 13.48
CA ALA A 93 6.44 -9.71 12.54
C ALA A 93 6.18 -10.51 11.26
N TYR A 94 6.88 -11.61 11.00
CA TYR A 94 6.65 -12.44 9.83
C TYR A 94 6.63 -13.94 10.16
N TYR A 95 5.97 -14.71 9.32
CA TYR A 95 5.95 -16.18 9.33
C TYR A 95 6.25 -16.69 7.92
N THR A 96 7.10 -17.72 7.82
CA THR A 96 7.37 -18.41 6.55
C THR A 96 7.28 -19.91 6.74
N LYS A 97 6.80 -20.60 5.72
CA LYS A 97 6.78 -22.06 5.64
C LYS A 97 6.79 -22.49 4.19
N SER A 98 7.59 -23.51 3.88
CA SER A 98 7.63 -24.15 2.56
C SER A 98 7.55 -25.66 2.66
N GLY A 99 7.15 -26.32 1.59
CA GLY A 99 7.06 -27.77 1.51
C GLY A 99 6.30 -28.27 0.27
N ILE A 100 6.23 -29.59 0.13
CA ILE A 100 5.44 -30.23 -0.93
C ILE A 100 3.95 -29.98 -0.69
N VAL A 101 3.22 -29.60 -1.75
CA VAL A 101 1.80 -29.32 -1.69
C VAL A 101 1.05 -30.55 -1.13
N SER A 102 0.35 -30.34 -0.02
CA SER A 102 -0.41 -31.40 0.65
C SER A 102 -1.37 -30.82 1.69
N PRO A 103 -2.44 -31.55 2.07
CA PRO A 103 -3.31 -31.15 3.18
C PRO A 103 -2.54 -31.00 4.51
N LYS A 104 -1.45 -31.76 4.69
CA LYS A 104 -0.59 -31.66 5.88
C LYS A 104 0.12 -30.30 5.91
N LEU A 105 0.71 -29.87 4.80
CA LEU A 105 1.39 -28.56 4.71
C LEU A 105 0.42 -27.41 5.01
N LYS A 106 -0.81 -27.44 4.44
CA LYS A 106 -1.85 -26.44 4.72
C LYS A 106 -2.11 -26.33 6.21
N LYS A 107 -2.38 -27.46 6.89
CA LYS A 107 -2.63 -27.51 8.34
C LYS A 107 -1.44 -26.98 9.16
N GLU A 108 -0.21 -27.28 8.74
CA GLU A 108 1.00 -26.78 9.42
C GLU A 108 1.11 -25.26 9.32
N ILE A 109 0.82 -24.67 8.14
CA ILE A 109 0.80 -23.22 7.91
C ILE A 109 -0.28 -22.58 8.77
N GLU A 110 -1.53 -23.06 8.71
CA GLU A 110 -2.66 -22.57 9.50
C GLU A 110 -2.34 -22.58 11.01
N LYS A 111 -1.79 -23.70 11.51
CA LYS A 111 -1.37 -23.82 12.92
C LYS A 111 -0.26 -22.83 13.28
N GLY A 112 0.72 -22.64 12.38
CA GLY A 112 1.83 -21.72 12.58
C GLY A 112 1.37 -20.26 12.65
N ILE A 113 0.49 -19.84 11.74
CA ILE A 113 -0.10 -18.50 11.71
C ILE A 113 -0.95 -18.26 12.96
N LYS A 114 -1.84 -19.21 13.30
CA LYS A 114 -2.70 -19.11 14.46
C LYS A 114 -1.87 -18.99 15.75
N LYS A 115 -0.78 -19.79 15.89
CA LYS A 115 0.10 -19.73 17.04
C LYS A 115 0.85 -18.40 17.14
N LYS A 116 1.31 -17.85 16.01
CA LYS A 116 2.18 -16.67 15.98
C LYS A 116 1.39 -15.36 16.00
N PHE A 117 0.33 -15.28 15.22
CA PHE A 117 -0.41 -14.03 14.98
C PHE A 117 -1.84 -14.05 15.51
N HIS A 118 -2.35 -15.19 15.98
CA HIS A 118 -3.75 -15.40 16.35
C HIS A 118 -4.73 -15.11 15.20
N GLU A 119 -4.29 -15.38 13.96
CA GLU A 119 -4.97 -15.04 12.72
C GLU A 119 -5.28 -16.28 11.86
N LYS A 120 -6.08 -16.06 10.81
CA LYS A 120 -6.28 -16.99 9.69
C LYS A 120 -5.60 -16.42 8.44
N SER A 121 -5.27 -17.31 7.50
CA SER A 121 -4.76 -16.89 6.20
C SER A 121 -5.86 -16.39 5.29
N ASP A 122 -5.58 -15.33 4.52
CA ASP A 122 -6.48 -14.81 3.50
C ASP A 122 -6.29 -15.52 2.14
N ILE A 123 -5.21 -16.27 1.97
CA ILE A 123 -4.83 -16.81 0.65
C ILE A 123 -4.83 -18.33 0.55
N LEU A 124 -4.73 -19.08 1.66
CA LEU A 124 -4.58 -20.54 1.59
C LEU A 124 -5.76 -21.23 0.89
N ASP A 125 -6.97 -20.70 1.04
CA ASP A 125 -8.16 -21.25 0.40
C ASP A 125 -8.26 -20.94 -1.10
N MET A 126 -7.36 -20.11 -1.62
CA MET A 126 -7.25 -19.81 -3.05
C MET A 126 -6.38 -20.81 -3.82
N PHE A 127 -5.78 -21.80 -3.11
CA PHE A 127 -4.92 -22.84 -3.67
C PHE A 127 -5.49 -24.22 -3.43
N ASP A 128 -5.27 -25.14 -4.39
CA ASP A 128 -5.54 -26.56 -4.21
C ASP A 128 -4.38 -27.22 -3.44
N PHE A 129 -4.70 -27.76 -2.27
CA PHE A 129 -3.78 -28.51 -1.41
C PHE A 129 -4.00 -30.03 -1.47
N SER A 130 -4.68 -30.58 -2.49
CA SER A 130 -4.59 -32.01 -2.76
C SER A 130 -3.10 -32.42 -2.92
N TYR A 131 -2.76 -33.67 -2.52
CA TYR A 131 -1.36 -34.10 -2.54
C TYR A 131 -0.78 -34.07 -3.94
N GLN A 132 0.28 -33.27 -4.14
CA GLN A 132 0.95 -33.07 -5.42
C GLN A 132 2.47 -33.16 -5.21
N PRO A 133 3.07 -34.38 -5.38
CA PRO A 133 4.46 -34.65 -4.99
C PRO A 133 5.49 -33.82 -5.76
N ASN A 134 5.15 -33.32 -6.95
CA ASN A 134 6.02 -32.53 -7.79
C ASN A 134 5.81 -31.01 -7.67
N LYS A 135 4.94 -30.57 -6.75
CA LYS A 135 4.68 -29.15 -6.53
C LYS A 135 5.15 -28.70 -5.17
N LEU A 136 5.84 -27.59 -5.17
CA LEU A 136 6.25 -26.88 -3.96
C LEU A 136 5.35 -25.68 -3.71
N PHE A 137 5.06 -25.43 -2.46
CA PHE A 137 4.39 -24.25 -2.01
C PHE A 137 5.26 -23.48 -1.02
N VAL A 138 5.38 -22.19 -1.22
CA VAL A 138 6.11 -21.29 -0.33
C VAL A 138 5.13 -20.22 0.14
N TYR A 139 5.08 -20.05 1.44
CA TYR A 139 4.17 -19.14 2.12
C TYR A 139 4.92 -18.15 2.98
N ALA A 140 4.51 -16.89 2.94
CA ALA A 140 4.89 -15.89 3.91
C ALA A 140 3.69 -15.03 4.31
N MET A 141 3.64 -14.65 5.59
CA MET A 141 2.73 -13.63 6.13
C MET A 141 3.56 -12.62 6.90
N LEU A 142 3.31 -11.35 6.65
CA LEU A 142 3.82 -10.23 7.43
C LEU A 142 2.63 -9.59 8.14
N LYS A 143 2.75 -9.37 9.45
CA LYS A 143 1.73 -8.69 10.25
C LYS A 143 2.37 -7.65 11.14
N LYS A 144 1.84 -6.44 11.08
CA LYS A 144 2.16 -5.32 11.94
C LYS A 144 0.86 -4.71 12.49
N ASP A 145 0.84 -4.50 13.79
CA ASP A 145 -0.24 -3.81 14.51
C ASP A 145 0.41 -2.96 15.61
N PHE A 146 0.38 -1.65 15.45
CA PHE A 146 1.02 -0.76 16.39
C PHE A 146 0.25 0.57 16.55
N GLN A 147 0.38 1.16 17.73
CA GLN A 147 -0.23 2.43 18.08
C GLN A 147 0.78 3.57 17.98
N PHE A 148 0.31 4.76 17.63
CA PHE A 148 1.10 5.98 17.80
C PHE A 148 1.46 6.18 19.27
N LEU A 149 2.52 6.94 19.54
CA LEU A 149 2.99 7.22 20.89
C LEU A 149 1.84 7.75 21.79
N SER A 150 1.00 8.65 21.24
CA SER A 150 -0.31 9.02 21.76
C SER A 150 -1.29 9.08 20.60
N ALA A 151 -2.56 8.74 20.82
CA ALA A 151 -3.59 8.89 19.80
C ALA A 151 -3.71 10.36 19.37
N PHE A 152 -3.73 10.58 18.04
CA PHE A 152 -3.98 11.90 17.48
C PHE A 152 -5.45 12.31 17.62
N ASP A 153 -5.74 13.59 17.46
CA ASP A 153 -7.11 14.07 17.42
C ASP A 153 -7.82 13.64 16.14
N LYS A 154 -9.10 13.28 16.25
CA LYS A 154 -9.97 13.15 15.09
C LYS A 154 -10.29 14.54 14.58
N LEU A 155 -9.98 14.80 13.32
CA LEU A 155 -10.23 16.09 12.68
C LEU A 155 -11.56 16.09 11.92
N PRO A 156 -12.11 17.26 11.59
CA PRO A 156 -13.24 17.37 10.70
C PRO A 156 -13.01 16.66 9.37
N GLN A 157 -14.11 16.26 8.71
CA GLN A 157 -14.06 15.75 7.36
C GLN A 157 -13.60 16.88 6.41
N GLY A 158 -12.64 16.57 5.55
CA GLY A 158 -12.09 17.50 4.54
C GLY A 158 -12.13 16.89 3.15
N TYR A 159 -11.50 17.57 2.21
CA TYR A 159 -11.40 17.10 0.81
C TYR A 159 -10.01 16.61 0.49
N PHE A 160 -9.92 15.60 -0.38
CA PHE A 160 -8.68 15.04 -0.87
C PHE A 160 -8.56 15.22 -2.39
N GLY A 161 -7.40 15.71 -2.83
CA GLY A 161 -7.07 15.90 -4.24
C GLY A 161 -7.97 16.91 -4.97
N LYS A 162 -7.83 16.94 -6.28
CA LYS A 162 -8.59 17.86 -7.14
C LYS A 162 -10.08 17.55 -7.20
N ASN A 163 -10.46 16.29 -7.04
CA ASN A 163 -11.85 15.82 -7.16
C ASN A 163 -12.73 16.14 -5.95
N ARG A 164 -12.19 16.80 -4.91
CA ARG A 164 -12.89 17.26 -3.70
C ARG A 164 -13.85 16.22 -3.09
N LYS A 165 -13.45 14.95 -3.09
CA LYS A 165 -14.24 13.92 -2.42
C LYS A 165 -14.04 13.99 -0.90
N PRO A 166 -15.09 13.86 -0.09
CA PRO A 166 -14.98 13.97 1.36
C PRO A 166 -14.19 12.77 1.95
N VAL A 167 -13.26 13.08 2.86
CA VAL A 167 -12.39 12.12 3.55
C VAL A 167 -12.31 12.48 5.02
N GLN A 168 -12.30 11.46 5.87
CA GLN A 168 -12.05 11.63 7.30
C GLN A 168 -10.56 11.82 7.56
N TYR A 169 -10.22 12.79 8.39
CA TYR A 169 -8.85 13.13 8.78
C TYR A 169 -8.59 12.94 10.27
N PHE A 170 -7.31 12.83 10.61
CA PHE A 170 -6.80 12.91 11.97
C PHE A 170 -5.50 13.72 12.00
N GLY A 171 -5.07 14.17 13.16
CA GLY A 171 -3.81 14.91 13.28
C GLY A 171 -3.75 15.85 14.48
N ILE A 172 -3.21 17.05 14.25
CA ILE A 172 -2.99 18.11 15.26
C ILE A 172 -3.51 19.43 14.69
N LYS A 173 -4.36 20.12 15.45
CA LYS A 173 -4.88 21.45 15.16
C LYS A 173 -4.48 22.44 16.26
N ASP A 174 -4.77 23.74 16.09
CA ASP A 174 -4.30 24.82 16.96
C ASP A 174 -4.56 24.62 18.45
N ASN A 175 -5.68 24.02 18.82
CA ASN A 175 -6.06 23.77 20.22
C ASN A 175 -5.83 22.30 20.66
N SER A 176 -5.07 21.52 19.92
CA SER A 176 -4.69 20.17 20.29
C SER A 176 -3.77 20.16 21.51
N ASN A 177 -3.81 19.07 22.27
CA ASN A 177 -2.91 18.90 23.42
C ASN A 177 -1.45 18.89 22.97
N SER A 178 -0.61 19.74 23.57
CA SER A 178 0.81 19.86 23.26
C SER A 178 1.62 18.54 23.43
N LYS A 179 1.09 17.57 24.19
CA LYS A 179 1.68 16.23 24.27
C LYS A 179 1.77 15.54 22.90
N LEU A 180 0.85 15.89 21.97
CA LEU A 180 0.84 15.33 20.62
C LEU A 180 2.05 15.79 19.77
N TYR A 181 2.64 16.94 20.08
CA TYR A 181 3.81 17.45 19.34
C TYR A 181 4.99 16.44 19.40
N LYS A 182 5.14 15.70 20.50
CA LYS A 182 6.15 14.65 20.67
C LYS A 182 5.95 13.43 19.78
N ASN A 183 4.76 13.27 19.20
CA ASN A 183 4.48 12.19 18.25
C ASN A 183 5.14 12.44 16.89
N VAL A 184 5.54 13.70 16.59
CA VAL A 184 5.92 14.13 15.26
C VAL A 184 7.35 14.67 15.26
N HIS A 185 8.18 14.11 14.38
CA HIS A 185 9.48 14.66 14.01
C HIS A 185 9.37 15.22 12.59
N VAL A 186 9.72 16.49 12.41
CA VAL A 186 9.77 17.13 11.10
C VAL A 186 11.09 16.74 10.43
N MET A 187 11.04 15.90 9.44
CA MET A 187 12.22 15.49 8.68
C MET A 187 12.74 16.67 7.84
N PHE A 188 11.84 17.33 7.12
CA PHE A 188 12.08 18.59 6.44
C PHE A 188 10.75 19.29 6.09
N TYR A 189 10.80 20.58 5.82
CA TYR A 189 9.69 21.40 5.34
C TYR A 189 10.22 22.49 4.38
N ASN A 190 10.05 22.28 3.08
CA ASN A 190 10.40 23.25 2.05
C ASN A 190 9.23 24.21 1.78
N ASN A 191 8.02 23.65 1.67
CA ASN A 191 6.75 24.36 1.50
C ASN A 191 5.58 23.38 1.76
N ASP A 192 4.33 23.83 1.61
CA ASP A 192 3.10 23.06 1.82
C ASP A 192 2.86 21.88 0.86
N LYS A 193 3.72 21.73 -0.18
CA LYS A 193 3.66 20.66 -1.20
C LYS A 193 4.90 19.77 -1.21
N ASP A 194 5.93 20.12 -0.45
CA ASP A 194 7.19 19.36 -0.36
C ASP A 194 7.71 19.37 1.08
N PHE A 195 7.28 18.38 1.86
CA PHE A 195 7.68 18.17 3.25
C PHE A 195 7.59 16.70 3.63
N ALA A 196 8.28 16.31 4.69
CA ALA A 196 8.13 14.99 5.30
C ALA A 196 8.12 15.07 6.82
N VAL A 197 7.32 14.18 7.41
CA VAL A 197 7.28 13.96 8.85
C VAL A 197 7.46 12.49 9.18
N LYS A 198 8.05 12.24 10.35
CA LYS A 198 8.12 10.93 10.97
C LYS A 198 7.19 10.91 12.16
N LEU A 199 6.29 9.92 12.23
CA LEU A 199 5.41 9.71 13.36
C LEU A 199 5.97 8.59 14.23
N TYR A 200 6.10 8.86 15.53
CA TYR A 200 6.58 7.90 16.50
C TYR A 200 5.45 7.00 17.01
N THR A 201 5.80 5.74 17.26
CA THR A 201 4.89 4.73 17.78
C THR A 201 5.33 4.27 19.19
N LYS A 202 4.48 3.52 19.86
CA LYS A 202 4.81 2.88 21.16
C LYS A 202 5.83 1.75 21.01
N GLY A 203 6.02 1.22 19.81
CA GLY A 203 6.91 0.10 19.50
C GLY A 203 8.20 0.53 18.78
N LYS A 204 8.70 -0.39 17.97
CA LYS A 204 9.89 -0.18 17.14
C LYS A 204 9.58 0.42 15.77
N ASP A 205 8.31 0.49 15.39
CA ASP A 205 7.90 0.94 14.08
C ASP A 205 7.88 2.47 13.99
N GLU A 206 8.32 3.01 12.88
CA GLU A 206 8.24 4.43 12.54
C GLU A 206 7.44 4.59 11.24
N VAL A 207 6.62 5.62 11.18
CA VAL A 207 5.80 5.97 10.01
C VAL A 207 6.37 7.23 9.38
N LEU A 208 6.86 7.13 8.16
CA LEU A 208 7.34 8.28 7.40
C LEU A 208 6.25 8.67 6.39
N LEU A 209 5.85 9.94 6.42
CA LEU A 209 4.90 10.51 5.49
C LEU A 209 5.59 11.58 4.68
N TYR A 210 5.56 11.46 3.35
CA TYR A 210 6.21 12.38 2.43
C TYR A 210 5.20 12.99 1.46
N ARG A 211 4.91 14.27 1.63
CA ARG A 211 4.11 15.09 0.72
C ARG A 211 4.95 15.43 -0.51
N THR A 212 4.60 14.91 -1.67
CA THR A 212 5.32 15.15 -2.92
C THR A 212 4.44 14.89 -4.13
N ASN A 213 4.66 15.67 -5.18
CA ASN A 213 4.05 15.43 -6.49
C ASN A 213 4.93 14.56 -7.41
N ASN A 214 6.17 14.25 -7.00
CA ASN A 214 7.06 13.41 -7.80
C ASN A 214 6.53 12.00 -7.90
N ASN A 215 6.45 11.46 -9.12
CA ASN A 215 5.96 10.11 -9.40
C ASN A 215 7.13 9.13 -9.64
N GLU A 216 8.09 9.13 -8.72
CA GLU A 216 9.28 8.28 -8.75
C GLU A 216 9.04 6.90 -8.12
N THR A 217 9.98 5.96 -8.33
CA THR A 217 9.96 4.66 -7.62
C THR A 217 10.01 4.86 -6.12
N PHE A 218 9.55 3.86 -5.35
CA PHE A 218 9.62 3.92 -3.89
C PHE A 218 11.06 4.04 -3.39
N ALA A 219 12.01 3.35 -4.04
CA ALA A 219 13.43 3.44 -3.68
C ALA A 219 13.98 4.85 -3.85
N LYS A 220 13.68 5.53 -4.98
CA LYS A 220 14.10 6.92 -5.21
C LYS A 220 13.42 7.88 -4.24
N SER A 221 12.11 7.72 -4.00
CA SER A 221 11.37 8.55 -3.04
C SER A 221 11.92 8.41 -1.62
N PHE A 222 12.31 7.19 -1.22
CA PHE A 222 12.92 6.96 0.09
C PHE A 222 14.32 7.55 0.19
N ALA A 223 15.13 7.46 -0.86
CA ALA A 223 16.45 8.12 -0.93
C ALA A 223 16.33 9.65 -0.87
N ASP A 224 15.35 10.23 -1.58
CA ASP A 224 15.08 11.67 -1.59
C ASP A 224 14.72 12.21 -0.20
N ILE A 225 13.83 11.52 0.53
CA ILE A 225 13.50 11.87 1.93
C ILE A 225 14.76 11.93 2.79
N ASN A 226 15.57 10.88 2.75
CA ASN A 226 16.78 10.78 3.58
C ASN A 226 17.80 11.87 3.24
N GLN A 227 17.96 12.19 1.95
CA GLN A 227 18.84 13.26 1.51
C GLN A 227 18.34 14.64 1.96
N LYS A 228 17.04 14.92 1.79
CA LYS A 228 16.41 16.17 2.22
C LYS A 228 16.47 16.34 3.74
N GLU A 229 16.19 15.27 4.51
CA GLU A 229 16.31 15.29 5.97
C GLU A 229 17.74 15.63 6.45
N LYS A 230 18.75 15.02 5.81
CA LYS A 230 20.16 15.30 6.11
C LYS A 230 20.55 16.76 5.84
N ASN A 231 20.01 17.33 4.77
CA ASN A 231 20.34 18.68 4.32
C ASN A 231 19.49 19.77 5.00
N TYR A 232 18.37 19.40 5.62
CA TYR A 232 17.44 20.35 6.24
C TYR A 232 18.06 21.03 7.47
N LYS A 233 18.09 22.37 7.45
CA LYS A 233 18.63 23.22 8.53
C LYS A 233 17.53 23.89 9.36
N GLY A 234 16.26 23.72 8.98
CA GLY A 234 15.13 24.28 9.71
C GLY A 234 14.81 23.54 11.01
N ASN A 235 13.77 23.99 11.70
CA ASN A 235 13.33 23.38 12.95
C ASN A 235 12.72 22.00 12.72
N LYS A 236 13.32 20.96 13.28
CA LYS A 236 12.86 19.55 13.21
C LYS A 236 11.82 19.20 14.28
N ASN A 237 11.56 20.08 15.23
CA ASN A 237 10.49 19.88 16.21
C ASN A 237 9.17 20.36 15.64
N PHE A 238 8.08 19.64 15.96
CA PHE A 238 6.73 20.11 15.76
C PHE A 238 6.37 21.09 16.90
N VAL A 239 5.90 22.28 16.57
CA VAL A 239 5.68 23.37 17.53
C VAL A 239 4.22 23.85 17.56
N LYS A 240 3.87 24.73 18.49
CA LYS A 240 2.51 25.15 18.80
C LYS A 240 1.68 25.64 17.60
N ASP A 241 2.31 26.36 16.68
CA ASP A 241 1.59 26.95 15.53
C ASP A 241 1.62 26.02 14.30
N ASP A 242 2.23 24.84 14.40
CA ASP A 242 2.20 23.82 13.35
C ASP A 242 0.86 23.03 13.39
N THR A 243 0.38 22.68 12.20
CA THR A 243 -0.79 21.82 12.04
C THR A 243 -0.46 20.55 11.28
N LEU A 244 -1.12 19.44 11.63
CA LEU A 244 -0.96 18.15 10.96
C LEU A 244 -2.32 17.59 10.56
N MET A 245 -2.49 17.23 9.30
CA MET A 245 -3.73 16.63 8.77
C MET A 245 -3.41 15.43 7.89
N ILE A 246 -3.82 14.24 8.32
CA ILE A 246 -3.57 12.94 7.66
C ILE A 246 -4.91 12.27 7.38
N PRO A 247 -5.17 11.76 6.16
CA PRO A 247 -6.42 11.05 5.85
C PRO A 247 -6.43 9.66 6.50
N ASN A 248 -7.61 9.21 6.95
CA ASN A 248 -7.81 7.81 7.28
C ASN A 248 -7.68 6.96 6.02
N ILE A 249 -7.00 5.82 6.14
CA ILE A 249 -6.82 4.87 5.05
C ILE A 249 -7.37 3.51 5.48
N ASN A 250 -8.12 2.87 4.58
CA ASN A 250 -8.62 1.51 4.72
C ASN A 250 -8.53 0.82 3.36
N LEU A 251 -7.52 -0.05 3.20
CA LEU A 251 -7.19 -0.71 1.95
C LEU A 251 -7.26 -2.22 2.11
N TYR A 252 -7.88 -2.88 1.14
CA TYR A 252 -7.72 -4.32 0.90
C TYR A 252 -7.43 -4.57 -0.57
N LYS A 253 -6.35 -5.27 -0.88
CA LYS A 253 -5.98 -5.61 -2.25
C LYS A 253 -5.47 -7.04 -2.32
N VAL A 254 -5.94 -7.77 -3.32
CA VAL A 254 -5.39 -9.06 -3.75
C VAL A 254 -4.74 -8.86 -5.10
N THR A 255 -3.55 -9.38 -5.29
CA THR A 255 -2.82 -9.32 -6.55
C THR A 255 -2.12 -10.64 -6.83
N ASN A 256 -1.81 -10.86 -8.11
CA ASN A 256 -0.89 -11.89 -8.57
C ASN A 256 0.17 -11.23 -9.46
N PHE A 257 1.32 -11.87 -9.55
CA PHE A 257 2.43 -11.43 -10.41
C PHE A 257 2.49 -12.32 -11.65
N GLY A 258 1.50 -12.16 -12.54
CA GLY A 258 1.27 -13.01 -13.71
C GLY A 258 2.47 -13.15 -14.64
N GLU A 259 3.36 -12.12 -14.70
CA GLU A 259 4.63 -12.21 -15.46
C GLU A 259 5.50 -13.39 -14.99
N LEU A 260 5.42 -13.79 -13.72
CA LEU A 260 6.24 -14.88 -13.17
C LEU A 260 5.58 -16.26 -13.33
N GLU A 261 4.28 -16.30 -13.66
CA GLU A 261 3.48 -17.53 -13.67
C GLU A 261 3.63 -18.31 -14.99
N GLY A 262 3.52 -19.62 -14.91
CA GLY A 262 3.55 -20.50 -16.09
C GLY A 262 4.96 -20.80 -16.63
N HIS A 263 6.03 -20.31 -16.02
CA HIS A 263 7.39 -20.47 -16.51
C HIS A 263 8.19 -21.52 -15.73
N ASN A 264 8.93 -22.36 -16.45
CA ASN A 264 9.87 -23.32 -15.89
C ASN A 264 11.13 -22.59 -15.41
N ILE A 265 11.61 -22.91 -14.22
CA ILE A 265 12.84 -22.36 -13.66
C ILE A 265 14.02 -23.12 -14.26
N ALA A 266 14.98 -22.41 -14.87
CA ALA A 266 16.14 -22.97 -15.51
C ALA A 266 16.97 -23.83 -14.53
N ASN A 267 17.50 -24.94 -15.01
CA ASN A 267 18.34 -25.91 -14.28
C ASN A 267 17.59 -26.56 -13.09
N THR A 268 16.27 -26.61 -13.12
CA THR A 268 15.42 -27.27 -12.12
C THR A 268 14.25 -27.98 -12.77
N ASN A 269 13.55 -28.82 -12.01
CA ASN A 269 12.27 -29.41 -12.42
C ASN A 269 11.07 -28.60 -11.88
N PHE A 270 11.30 -27.36 -11.45
CA PHE A 270 10.26 -26.52 -10.86
C PHE A 270 9.71 -25.50 -11.85
N ARG A 271 8.44 -25.18 -11.64
CA ARG A 271 7.71 -24.14 -12.35
C ARG A 271 6.96 -23.30 -11.34
N ILE A 272 6.87 -22.00 -11.58
CA ILE A 272 5.97 -21.12 -10.82
C ILE A 272 4.59 -21.23 -11.43
N ASP A 273 3.66 -21.89 -10.73
CA ASP A 273 2.30 -22.07 -11.21
C ASP A 273 1.42 -20.87 -10.92
N LYS A 274 1.51 -20.33 -9.68
CA LYS A 274 0.68 -19.23 -9.21
C LYS A 274 1.38 -18.42 -8.13
N THR A 275 1.18 -17.11 -8.20
CA THR A 275 1.62 -16.15 -7.20
C THR A 275 0.41 -15.41 -6.64
N ILE A 276 0.34 -15.17 -5.34
CA ILE A 276 -0.71 -14.33 -4.73
C ILE A 276 -0.09 -13.54 -3.60
N GLU A 277 -0.40 -12.25 -3.56
CA GLU A 277 -0.16 -11.40 -2.41
C GLU A 277 -1.45 -10.68 -2.02
N THR A 278 -1.71 -10.58 -0.72
CA THR A 278 -2.79 -9.76 -0.17
C THR A 278 -2.20 -8.66 0.69
N VAL A 279 -2.78 -7.47 0.59
CA VAL A 279 -2.45 -6.32 1.41
C VAL A 279 -3.72 -5.81 2.06
N ASP A 280 -3.76 -5.84 3.38
CA ASP A 280 -4.83 -5.27 4.21
C ASP A 280 -4.19 -4.21 5.11
N PHE A 281 -4.44 -2.93 4.83
CA PHE A 281 -3.79 -1.80 5.49
C PHE A 281 -4.82 -0.80 6.01
N LYS A 282 -4.73 -0.49 7.29
CA LYS A 282 -5.55 0.56 7.92
C LYS A 282 -4.67 1.54 8.68
N MET A 283 -4.95 2.81 8.54
CA MET A 283 -4.34 3.89 9.30
C MET A 283 -5.43 4.85 9.78
N ASN A 284 -5.45 5.12 11.07
CA ASN A 284 -6.37 6.06 11.72
C ASN A 284 -5.65 6.85 12.83
N ASN A 285 -6.39 7.62 13.62
CA ASN A 285 -5.84 8.43 14.71
C ASN A 285 -5.14 7.64 15.83
N GLU A 286 -5.38 6.35 15.98
CA GLU A 286 -4.81 5.51 17.04
C GLU A 286 -3.49 4.86 16.63
N GLY A 287 -3.37 4.49 15.35
CA GLY A 287 -2.21 3.77 14.84
C GLY A 287 -2.39 3.17 13.47
N ILE A 288 -1.59 2.15 13.19
CA ILE A 288 -1.62 1.40 11.95
C ILE A 288 -1.85 -0.07 12.25
N LYS A 289 -2.83 -0.64 11.55
CA LYS A 289 -3.02 -2.08 11.42
C LYS A 289 -2.76 -2.46 9.98
N LEU A 290 -1.79 -3.28 9.81
CA LEU A 290 -1.61 -4.04 8.61
C LEU A 290 -2.26 -5.40 8.89
N LYS A 291 -3.52 -5.43 8.85
CA LYS A 291 -4.66 -6.33 8.90
C LYS A 291 -5.78 -5.82 9.85
N SER A 292 -6.85 -5.38 9.30
CA SER A 292 -8.28 -5.16 9.54
C SER A 292 -8.92 -4.81 10.90
N GLU A 293 -9.82 -3.92 10.99
CA GLU A 293 -11.25 -3.61 10.96
C GLU A 293 -11.73 -2.44 11.83
N ALA A 294 -12.71 -1.70 11.35
CA ALA A 294 -13.94 -1.06 11.81
C ALA A 294 -14.06 0.47 11.85
N ALA A 295 -15.28 0.96 11.55
CA ALA A 295 -15.69 2.32 11.17
C ALA A 295 -16.31 3.17 12.29
N ALA A 296 -16.30 4.54 12.15
CA ALA A 296 -17.35 5.46 12.64
C ALA A 296 -17.21 6.87 12.04
N MET A 297 -18.35 7.58 11.90
CA MET A 297 -18.50 8.87 11.20
C MET A 297 -18.83 10.02 12.15
N VAL A 298 -18.22 11.23 11.99
CA VAL A 298 -18.69 12.50 12.55
C VAL A 298 -18.28 13.69 11.67
N ARG A 299 -19.19 14.66 11.45
CA ARG A 299 -18.97 15.89 10.64
C ARG A 299 -18.67 17.11 11.51
N CYS A 300 -17.79 18.01 11.08
CA CYS A 300 -17.86 19.45 11.31
C CYS A 300 -16.91 20.25 10.40
N THR A 301 -17.33 21.45 10.00
CA THR A 301 -16.62 22.38 9.12
C THR A 301 -16.19 23.63 9.86
N CYS A 302 -14.93 24.09 9.72
CA CYS A 302 -14.50 25.50 9.77
C CYS A 302 -13.00 25.62 9.50
N LEU A 303 -12.61 26.57 8.63
CA LEU A 303 -11.24 26.92 8.30
C LEU A 303 -10.88 28.25 8.97
N GLU A 304 -9.84 28.26 9.81
CA GLU A 304 -9.19 29.47 10.32
C GLU A 304 -7.80 29.69 9.71
N PRO A 305 -7.28 30.91 9.62
CA PRO A 305 -6.02 31.21 8.97
C PRO A 305 -4.81 30.63 9.74
N ILE A 306 -3.96 29.92 9.02
CA ILE A 306 -2.78 29.19 9.52
C ILE A 306 -1.63 30.17 9.74
N ARG A 307 -1.04 30.23 10.95
CA ARG A 307 0.13 31.06 11.28
C ARG A 307 1.47 30.31 11.30
N GLY A 308 1.48 28.94 11.28
CA GLY A 308 2.65 28.08 11.32
C GLY A 308 2.83 27.24 10.06
N ARG A 309 3.69 26.20 10.15
CA ARG A 309 3.83 25.22 9.07
C ARG A 309 2.60 24.33 9.00
N SER A 310 2.12 24.09 7.78
CA SER A 310 0.97 23.20 7.54
C SER A 310 1.45 21.89 6.93
N PHE A 311 1.34 20.81 7.69
CA PHE A 311 1.65 19.44 7.25
C PHE A 311 0.37 18.74 6.80
N SER A 312 -0.20 19.19 5.67
CA SER A 312 -1.47 18.67 5.15
C SER A 312 -1.26 17.61 4.07
N PHE A 313 -1.65 16.37 4.37
CA PHE A 313 -1.64 15.23 3.44
C PHE A 313 -2.98 15.09 2.71
N ASN A 314 -3.44 16.17 2.11
CA ASN A 314 -4.73 16.28 1.40
C ASN A 314 -4.63 16.11 -0.11
N ASP A 315 -3.49 15.73 -0.64
CA ASP A 315 -3.21 15.41 -2.05
C ASP A 315 -1.99 14.47 -2.08
N ASN A 316 -1.41 14.16 -3.22
CA ASN A 316 -0.34 13.17 -3.42
C ASN A 316 0.69 13.07 -2.30
N PHE A 317 0.85 11.90 -1.72
CA PHE A 317 1.89 11.63 -0.73
C PHE A 317 2.31 10.16 -0.74
N VAL A 318 3.45 9.89 -0.10
CA VAL A 318 3.98 8.54 0.07
C VAL A 318 4.09 8.21 1.55
N ILE A 319 3.71 7.00 1.90
CA ILE A 319 3.88 6.40 3.23
C ILE A 319 5.01 5.39 3.16
N PHE A 320 5.91 5.38 4.15
CA PHE A 320 6.81 4.28 4.41
C PHE A 320 6.65 3.80 5.84
N LEU A 321 6.69 2.49 6.03
CA LEU A 321 6.80 1.87 7.35
C LEU A 321 8.17 1.23 7.47
N ILE A 322 8.89 1.57 8.52
CA ILE A 322 10.25 1.09 8.78
C ILE A 322 10.42 0.76 10.26
N GLU A 323 11.17 -0.26 10.59
CA GLU A 323 11.58 -0.47 11.97
C GLU A 323 12.77 0.42 12.34
N LYS A 324 12.75 0.96 13.53
CA LYS A 324 13.81 1.82 14.07
C LYS A 324 15.18 1.14 13.96
N GLY A 325 16.13 1.84 13.34
CA GLY A 325 17.47 1.32 13.09
C GLY A 325 17.63 0.52 11.81
N GLN A 326 16.54 0.19 11.11
CA GLN A 326 16.61 -0.43 9.78
C GLN A 326 16.87 0.63 8.71
N LYS A 327 17.45 0.17 7.58
CA LYS A 327 17.78 1.03 6.43
C LYS A 327 16.79 0.88 5.28
N VAL A 328 15.95 -0.15 5.31
CA VAL A 328 14.98 -0.48 4.26
C VAL A 328 13.61 -0.57 4.89
N PRO A 329 12.60 0.15 4.39
CA PRO A 329 11.23 0.01 4.85
C PRO A 329 10.69 -1.39 4.50
N TYR A 330 9.69 -1.86 5.24
CA TYR A 330 8.99 -3.12 4.96
C TYR A 330 7.67 -2.91 4.22
N PHE A 331 7.25 -1.65 4.09
CA PHE A 331 6.03 -1.24 3.39
C PHE A 331 6.23 0.13 2.78
N ALA A 332 5.70 0.33 1.58
CA ALA A 332 5.58 1.62 0.93
C ALA A 332 4.24 1.74 0.20
N MET A 333 3.64 2.93 0.22
CA MET A 333 2.38 3.22 -0.44
C MET A 333 2.36 4.64 -0.97
N ARG A 334 2.05 4.82 -2.26
CA ARG A 334 1.73 6.12 -2.83
C ARG A 334 0.22 6.30 -2.88
N VAL A 335 -0.26 7.40 -2.34
CA VAL A 335 -1.66 7.79 -2.28
C VAL A 335 -1.89 8.96 -3.22
N HIS A 336 -2.70 8.74 -4.24
CA HIS A 336 -3.17 9.75 -5.20
C HIS A 336 -4.68 9.98 -5.10
N ASP A 337 -5.45 8.92 -4.86
CA ASP A 337 -6.90 9.00 -4.58
C ASP A 337 -7.25 8.08 -3.39
N VAL A 338 -7.24 8.67 -2.21
CA VAL A 338 -7.57 7.97 -0.96
C VAL A 338 -9.00 7.44 -0.94
N VAL A 339 -9.94 8.09 -1.65
CA VAL A 339 -11.35 7.65 -1.67
C VAL A 339 -11.49 6.33 -2.42
N SER A 340 -10.80 6.19 -3.56
CA SER A 340 -10.77 4.93 -4.31
C SER A 340 -10.07 3.82 -3.52
N ILE A 341 -8.98 4.16 -2.81
CA ILE A 341 -8.32 3.24 -1.89
C ILE A 341 -9.29 2.76 -0.81
N ASN A 342 -9.98 3.66 -0.12
CA ASN A 342 -10.87 3.34 1.01
C ASN A 342 -12.10 2.50 0.59
N LYS A 343 -12.51 2.53 -0.68
CA LYS A 343 -13.57 1.68 -1.21
C LYS A 343 -13.20 0.20 -1.27
N THR A 344 -11.92 -0.11 -1.31
CA THR A 344 -11.41 -1.49 -1.34
C THR A 344 -11.32 -2.12 0.04
N GLY A 345 -11.30 -1.30 1.10
CA GLY A 345 -11.13 -1.76 2.47
C GLY A 345 -12.21 -2.74 2.91
N ARG A 346 -11.83 -3.72 3.72
CA ARG A 346 -12.77 -4.64 4.36
C ARG A 346 -13.64 -3.88 5.36
N LYS A 347 -14.94 -4.17 5.36
CA LYS A 347 -15.92 -3.65 6.33
C LYS A 347 -15.78 -4.32 7.68
#